data_cf77d8bafcb8b8c58e7c3196e9e9d5b7
#
_entry.id   cf77d8bafcb8b8c58e7c3196e9e9d5b7
#
_cell.length_a   1.000
_cell.length_b   1.000
_cell.length_c   1.000
_cell.angle_alpha   90.00
_cell.angle_beta   90.00
_cell.angle_gamma   90.00
#
_symmetry.space_group_name_H-M   'P 1'
#
loop_
_entity.id
_entity.type
_entity.pdbx_description
1 polymer ?
#
loop_
_entity_poly.entity_id
_entity_poly.type
_entity_poly.pdbx_seq_one_letter_code
_entity_poly.pdbx_strand_id
1 'polypeptide(L)'
;MRRIGLPEIRDCLAGGAPISEADLSGVDLSGEDLAGAIFIDVVGEGTLFREVGLDRVLFKNARLPKADFSKARLEKASFVDCDLSGARFGEAAAPGSRWVNPNLSGVRFLGASLGKAAFIKATLEKTSFAGSDLEKAAFVEGNFGETDFSGCRLVKSSFIGGDLSGCLFSGAIFSNPIFVKSVLRGLDFSGMRLPMIQASECDLSGTRWVKASFSLGNFSRSDLSGALFDGAESEKVLFVEANLGGISARGSRFPMASFQKVLAAGADFTDADLAYAPFSEADLTGANFTGANLVFCDFSHARLDRALFRGSALGRASFHQATEGGADFGGSTRSLARETDPERAEAESFIPRIFDTEEGPHAV
;
A
#
# COMPACT_ATOMS: atom_id res chain seq x y z
N MET A 1 -23.10 -25.04 26.02
CA MET A 1 -23.31 -25.62 24.67
C MET A 1 -23.35 -27.13 24.77
N ARG A 2 -24.19 -27.77 23.96
CA ARG A 2 -24.28 -29.21 23.88
C ARG A 2 -23.12 -29.75 23.03
N ARG A 3 -22.41 -30.76 23.50
CA ARG A 3 -21.40 -31.46 22.69
C ARG A 3 -22.10 -32.29 21.62
N ILE A 4 -21.70 -32.17 20.36
CA ILE A 4 -22.26 -32.93 19.25
C ILE A 4 -21.12 -33.60 18.48
N GLY A 5 -21.45 -34.74 17.86
CA GLY A 5 -20.51 -35.47 17.03
C GLY A 5 -20.87 -35.44 15.54
N LEU A 6 -20.11 -36.19 14.75
CA LEU A 6 -20.32 -36.27 13.30
C LEU A 6 -21.73 -36.74 12.90
N PRO A 7 -22.39 -37.70 13.59
CA PRO A 7 -23.77 -38.10 13.23
C PRO A 7 -24.77 -36.94 13.28
N GLU A 8 -24.76 -36.17 14.39
CA GLU A 8 -25.69 -35.05 14.53
C GLU A 8 -25.40 -33.93 13.53
N ILE A 9 -24.14 -33.71 13.19
CA ILE A 9 -23.76 -32.75 12.15
C ILE A 9 -24.32 -33.16 10.79
N ARG A 10 -24.19 -34.45 10.43
CA ARG A 10 -24.78 -35.00 9.19
C ARG A 10 -26.32 -34.88 9.17
N ASP A 11 -26.99 -35.12 10.29
CA ASP A 11 -28.43 -34.95 10.40
C ASP A 11 -28.88 -33.49 10.19
N CYS A 12 -28.14 -32.54 10.76
CA CYS A 12 -28.39 -31.10 10.53
C CYS A 12 -28.23 -30.74 9.05
N LEU A 13 -27.17 -31.22 8.40
CA LEU A 13 -26.93 -30.97 6.99
C LEU A 13 -28.01 -31.57 6.09
N ALA A 14 -28.41 -32.82 6.35
CA ALA A 14 -29.47 -33.50 5.58
C ALA A 14 -30.80 -32.75 5.70
N GLY A 15 -31.06 -32.16 6.86
CA GLY A 15 -32.27 -31.36 7.12
C GLY A 15 -32.16 -29.88 6.65
N GLY A 16 -30.98 -29.44 6.15
CA GLY A 16 -30.74 -28.04 5.80
C GLY A 16 -30.73 -27.08 6.99
N ALA A 17 -30.55 -27.61 8.20
CA ALA A 17 -30.57 -26.83 9.44
C ALA A 17 -29.18 -26.32 9.80
N PRO A 18 -29.05 -25.11 10.39
CA PRO A 18 -27.78 -24.64 10.88
C PRO A 18 -27.32 -25.47 12.08
N ILE A 19 -26.01 -25.63 12.21
CA ILE A 19 -25.36 -26.18 13.39
C ILE A 19 -25.14 -25.01 14.34
N SER A 20 -25.93 -24.92 15.40
CA SER A 20 -25.88 -23.77 16.29
C SER A 20 -25.73 -24.17 17.77
N GLU A 21 -25.08 -23.27 18.54
CA GLU A 21 -24.87 -23.40 19.99
C GLU A 21 -24.26 -24.75 20.40
N ALA A 22 -23.37 -25.29 19.54
CA ALA A 22 -22.81 -26.63 19.68
C ALA A 22 -21.34 -26.60 20.08
N ASP A 23 -20.89 -27.59 20.83
CA ASP A 23 -19.48 -27.82 21.17
C ASP A 23 -18.91 -28.96 20.28
N LEU A 24 -17.95 -28.56 19.43
CA LEU A 24 -17.22 -29.42 18.49
C LEU A 24 -15.82 -29.75 18.98
N SER A 25 -15.45 -29.40 20.22
CA SER A 25 -14.07 -29.53 20.71
C SER A 25 -13.55 -30.95 20.58
N GLY A 26 -12.41 -31.10 19.83
CA GLY A 26 -11.77 -32.38 19.57
C GLY A 26 -12.54 -33.32 18.64
N VAL A 27 -13.63 -32.86 17.99
CA VAL A 27 -14.34 -33.64 16.98
C VAL A 27 -13.45 -33.74 15.73
N ASP A 28 -13.41 -34.92 15.14
CA ASP A 28 -12.75 -35.14 13.85
C ASP A 28 -13.78 -35.15 12.71
N LEU A 29 -13.70 -34.14 11.85
CA LEU A 29 -14.52 -33.96 10.66
C LEU A 29 -13.70 -34.14 9.37
N SER A 30 -12.48 -34.67 9.50
CA SER A 30 -11.55 -34.79 8.36
C SER A 30 -12.18 -35.60 7.21
N GLY A 31 -12.01 -35.06 5.99
CA GLY A 31 -12.48 -35.70 4.75
C GLY A 31 -13.99 -35.60 4.51
N GLU A 32 -14.78 -35.04 5.44
CA GLU A 32 -16.22 -34.87 5.25
C GLU A 32 -16.55 -33.81 4.18
N ASP A 33 -17.73 -33.90 3.59
CA ASP A 33 -18.26 -32.86 2.73
C ASP A 33 -19.34 -32.06 3.49
N LEU A 34 -18.96 -30.86 3.91
CA LEU A 34 -19.77 -29.91 4.65
C LEU A 34 -20.04 -28.65 3.84
N ALA A 35 -20.00 -28.76 2.50
CA ALA A 35 -20.20 -27.61 1.62
C ALA A 35 -21.56 -26.94 1.86
N GLY A 36 -21.54 -25.62 1.98
CA GLY A 36 -22.74 -24.82 2.26
C GLY A 36 -23.26 -24.92 3.69
N ALA A 37 -22.61 -25.65 4.58
CA ALA A 37 -22.99 -25.71 6.00
C ALA A 37 -22.99 -24.34 6.66
N ILE A 38 -23.82 -24.18 7.68
CA ILE A 38 -23.94 -22.95 8.48
C ILE A 38 -23.63 -23.30 9.94
N PHE A 39 -22.55 -22.73 10.46
CA PHE A 39 -22.15 -22.86 11.86
C PHE A 39 -22.35 -21.52 12.58
N ILE A 40 -23.19 -21.47 13.59
CA ILE A 40 -23.51 -20.25 14.33
C ILE A 40 -23.27 -20.49 15.83
N ASP A 41 -22.55 -19.57 16.48
CA ASP A 41 -22.28 -19.62 17.91
C ASP A 41 -21.69 -20.98 18.37
N VAL A 42 -20.85 -21.60 17.55
CA VAL A 42 -20.20 -22.87 17.87
C VAL A 42 -18.85 -22.66 18.58
N VAL A 43 -18.49 -23.60 19.44
CA VAL A 43 -17.14 -23.69 20.01
C VAL A 43 -16.49 -24.99 19.56
N GLY A 44 -15.16 -24.99 19.43
CA GLY A 44 -14.46 -26.17 18.93
C GLY A 44 -12.94 -26.00 19.02
N GLU A 45 -12.38 -25.97 20.24
CA GLU A 45 -10.92 -25.96 20.39
C GLU A 45 -10.33 -27.25 19.79
N GLY A 46 -9.36 -27.09 18.87
CA GLY A 46 -8.65 -28.20 18.26
C GLY A 46 -9.51 -29.11 17.40
N THR A 47 -10.67 -28.68 16.93
CA THR A 47 -11.49 -29.44 15.98
C THR A 47 -10.69 -29.72 14.71
N LEU A 48 -10.79 -30.95 14.18
CA LEU A 48 -10.09 -31.35 12.95
C LEU A 48 -11.01 -31.18 11.73
N PHE A 49 -10.62 -30.30 10.82
CA PHE A 49 -11.28 -30.04 9.53
C PHE A 49 -10.29 -30.34 8.36
N ARG A 50 -9.39 -31.30 8.52
CA ARG A 50 -8.40 -31.63 7.50
C ARG A 50 -9.06 -32.19 6.25
N GLU A 51 -8.64 -31.68 5.08
CA GLU A 51 -9.12 -32.16 3.78
C GLU A 51 -10.65 -32.12 3.61
N VAL A 52 -11.34 -31.36 4.48
CA VAL A 52 -12.80 -31.25 4.49
C VAL A 52 -13.29 -30.35 3.35
N GLY A 53 -14.45 -30.68 2.80
CA GLY A 53 -15.18 -29.82 1.86
C GLY A 53 -15.98 -28.78 2.62
N LEU A 54 -15.56 -27.53 2.61
CA LEU A 54 -16.20 -26.40 3.27
C LEU A 54 -16.50 -25.25 2.27
N ASP A 55 -16.68 -25.59 1.00
CA ASP A 55 -16.99 -24.60 -0.01
C ASP A 55 -18.30 -23.86 0.34
N ARG A 56 -18.28 -22.53 0.31
CA ARG A 56 -19.42 -21.64 0.68
C ARG A 56 -19.96 -21.83 2.11
N VAL A 57 -19.18 -22.42 3.00
CA VAL A 57 -19.55 -22.52 4.42
C VAL A 57 -19.69 -21.12 5.04
N LEU A 58 -20.56 -20.99 6.00
CA LEU A 58 -20.63 -19.84 6.89
C LEU A 58 -20.28 -20.26 8.32
N PHE A 59 -19.23 -19.68 8.86
CA PHE A 59 -18.96 -19.64 10.29
C PHE A 59 -19.30 -18.24 10.80
N LYS A 60 -20.22 -18.15 11.75
CA LYS A 60 -20.58 -16.88 12.40
C LYS A 60 -20.46 -17.01 13.90
N ASN A 61 -19.78 -16.06 14.55
CA ASN A 61 -19.50 -16.05 16.00
C ASN A 61 -18.85 -17.35 16.48
N ALA A 62 -18.11 -18.05 15.62
CA ALA A 62 -17.51 -19.34 15.96
C ALA A 62 -16.20 -19.15 16.73
N ARG A 63 -15.97 -19.95 17.75
CA ARG A 63 -14.74 -19.98 18.56
C ARG A 63 -14.03 -21.30 18.31
N LEU A 64 -13.07 -21.29 17.39
CA LEU A 64 -12.34 -22.46 16.88
C LEU A 64 -10.82 -22.31 17.06
N PRO A 65 -10.35 -21.95 18.26
CA PRO A 65 -8.91 -21.78 18.48
C PRO A 65 -8.17 -23.10 18.22
N LYS A 66 -6.98 -23.01 17.60
CA LYS A 66 -6.12 -24.16 17.27
C LYS A 66 -6.77 -25.23 16.36
N ALA A 67 -7.93 -24.93 15.75
CA ALA A 67 -8.57 -25.86 14.79
C ALA A 67 -7.64 -26.11 13.57
N ASP A 68 -7.75 -27.29 12.99
CA ASP A 68 -6.91 -27.69 11.87
C ASP A 68 -7.71 -27.81 10.57
N PHE A 69 -7.57 -26.80 9.70
CA PHE A 69 -8.17 -26.70 8.37
C PHE A 69 -7.15 -27.02 7.26
N SER A 70 -6.07 -27.74 7.58
CA SER A 70 -5.04 -28.06 6.60
C SER A 70 -5.64 -28.82 5.41
N LYS A 71 -5.32 -28.35 4.19
CA LYS A 71 -5.80 -28.89 2.90
C LYS A 71 -7.33 -28.85 2.73
N ALA A 72 -8.05 -28.10 3.57
CA ALA A 72 -9.50 -27.93 3.42
C ALA A 72 -9.83 -27.15 2.14
N ARG A 73 -10.97 -27.47 1.52
CA ARG A 73 -11.56 -26.70 0.44
C ARG A 73 -12.51 -25.67 1.04
N LEU A 74 -12.23 -24.40 0.82
CA LEU A 74 -12.89 -23.25 1.43
C LEU A 74 -13.26 -22.20 0.38
N GLU A 75 -13.54 -22.60 -0.87
CA GLU A 75 -13.91 -21.64 -1.91
C GLU A 75 -15.13 -20.83 -1.48
N LYS A 76 -14.98 -19.50 -1.50
CA LYS A 76 -16.05 -18.57 -1.08
C LYS A 76 -16.59 -18.81 0.34
N ALA A 77 -15.84 -19.46 1.20
CA ALA A 77 -16.18 -19.61 2.62
C ALA A 77 -16.25 -18.23 3.31
N SER A 78 -17.10 -18.10 4.32
CA SER A 78 -17.27 -16.88 5.10
C SER A 78 -17.01 -17.14 6.57
N PHE A 79 -16.12 -16.38 7.18
CA PHE A 79 -15.84 -16.35 8.62
C PHE A 79 -16.17 -14.96 9.14
N VAL A 80 -17.22 -14.85 9.96
CA VAL A 80 -17.71 -13.58 10.47
C VAL A 80 -17.67 -13.60 11.99
N ASP A 81 -16.98 -12.63 12.59
CA ASP A 81 -16.79 -12.49 14.04
C ASP A 81 -16.25 -13.77 14.71
N CYS A 82 -15.30 -14.45 14.06
CA CYS A 82 -14.78 -15.73 14.51
C CYS A 82 -13.44 -15.58 15.27
N ASP A 83 -13.25 -16.39 16.30
CA ASP A 83 -11.93 -16.61 16.90
C ASP A 83 -11.32 -17.90 16.35
N LEU A 84 -10.28 -17.74 15.55
CA LEU A 84 -9.49 -18.80 14.93
C LEU A 84 -8.05 -18.81 15.42
N SER A 85 -7.78 -18.17 16.57
CA SER A 85 -6.42 -18.00 17.08
C SER A 85 -5.63 -19.29 17.12
N GLY A 86 -4.42 -19.26 16.54
CA GLY A 86 -3.52 -20.41 16.42
C GLY A 86 -3.98 -21.55 15.50
N ALA A 87 -5.08 -21.38 14.74
CA ALA A 87 -5.56 -22.36 13.78
C ALA A 87 -4.56 -22.59 12.62
N ARG A 88 -4.71 -23.69 11.92
CA ARG A 88 -3.87 -24.09 10.79
C ARG A 88 -4.69 -24.16 9.51
N PHE A 89 -4.20 -23.51 8.45
CA PHE A 89 -4.76 -23.51 7.11
C PHE A 89 -3.67 -23.88 6.07
N GLY A 90 -2.70 -24.70 6.47
CA GLY A 90 -1.63 -25.10 5.57
C GLY A 90 -2.17 -25.77 4.31
N GLU A 91 -1.75 -25.32 3.12
CA GLU A 91 -2.19 -25.82 1.81
C GLU A 91 -3.73 -25.79 1.59
N ALA A 92 -4.47 -25.03 2.40
CA ALA A 92 -5.91 -24.88 2.23
C ALA A 92 -6.24 -24.09 0.95
N ALA A 93 -7.30 -24.50 0.26
CA ALA A 93 -7.81 -23.81 -0.92
C ALA A 93 -9.00 -22.93 -0.55
N ALA A 94 -8.76 -21.63 -0.32
CA ALA A 94 -9.76 -20.66 0.11
C ALA A 94 -9.91 -19.46 -0.86
N PRO A 95 -9.98 -19.67 -2.19
CA PRO A 95 -10.12 -18.57 -3.12
C PRO A 95 -11.47 -17.88 -2.95
N GLY A 96 -11.44 -16.54 -2.97
CA GLY A 96 -12.64 -15.73 -2.82
C GLY A 96 -13.31 -15.82 -1.43
N SER A 97 -12.64 -16.38 -0.45
CA SER A 97 -13.11 -16.45 0.93
C SER A 97 -13.23 -15.06 1.56
N ARG A 98 -14.11 -14.92 2.54
CA ARG A 98 -14.38 -13.66 3.21
C ARG A 98 -14.19 -13.81 4.72
N TRP A 99 -13.37 -12.96 5.28
CA TRP A 99 -12.95 -12.94 6.68
C TRP A 99 -13.33 -11.57 7.25
N VAL A 100 -14.42 -11.48 7.98
CA VAL A 100 -14.93 -10.23 8.55
C VAL A 100 -14.74 -10.24 10.05
N ASN A 101 -13.96 -9.29 10.57
CA ASN A 101 -13.65 -9.14 11.98
C ASN A 101 -13.15 -10.44 12.68
N PRO A 102 -12.32 -11.28 12.02
CA PRO A 102 -11.82 -12.50 12.64
C PRO A 102 -10.61 -12.20 13.53
N ASN A 103 -10.48 -12.96 14.61
CA ASN A 103 -9.21 -13.10 15.31
C ASN A 103 -8.39 -14.23 14.65
N LEU A 104 -7.36 -13.84 13.90
CA LEU A 104 -6.42 -14.75 13.23
C LEU A 104 -5.05 -14.77 13.90
N SER A 105 -4.93 -14.28 15.12
CA SER A 105 -3.63 -14.21 15.83
C SER A 105 -2.94 -15.57 15.86
N GLY A 106 -1.69 -15.62 15.37
CA GLY A 106 -0.87 -16.83 15.31
C GLY A 106 -1.37 -17.90 14.33
N VAL A 107 -2.33 -17.60 13.47
CA VAL A 107 -2.80 -18.51 12.42
C VAL A 107 -1.71 -18.78 11.38
N ARG A 108 -1.68 -19.97 10.82
CA ARG A 108 -0.73 -20.39 9.78
C ARG A 108 -1.44 -20.77 8.49
N PHE A 109 -1.25 -19.93 7.45
CA PHE A 109 -1.75 -20.15 6.09
C PHE A 109 -0.67 -20.66 5.13
N LEU A 110 0.28 -21.42 5.63
CA LEU A 110 1.49 -21.83 4.88
C LEU A 110 1.13 -22.48 3.54
N GLY A 111 1.54 -21.87 2.42
CA GLY A 111 1.26 -22.38 1.08
C GLY A 111 -0.21 -22.41 0.68
N ALA A 112 -1.07 -21.68 1.37
CA ALA A 112 -2.50 -21.66 1.07
C ALA A 112 -2.82 -20.89 -0.23
N SER A 113 -3.88 -21.29 -0.91
CA SER A 113 -4.44 -20.57 -2.06
C SER A 113 -5.54 -19.62 -1.56
N LEU A 114 -5.24 -18.33 -1.50
CA LEU A 114 -6.09 -17.27 -0.98
C LEU A 114 -6.41 -16.20 -2.04
N GLY A 115 -6.32 -16.57 -3.31
CA GLY A 115 -6.58 -15.64 -4.40
C GLY A 115 -7.97 -14.99 -4.28
N LYS A 116 -8.05 -13.65 -4.37
CA LYS A 116 -9.29 -12.86 -4.20
C LYS A 116 -9.94 -12.98 -2.80
N ALA A 117 -9.25 -13.50 -1.81
CA ALA A 117 -9.74 -13.49 -0.43
C ALA A 117 -9.82 -12.06 0.11
N ALA A 118 -10.81 -11.79 0.99
CA ALA A 118 -10.96 -10.49 1.62
C ALA A 118 -10.87 -10.62 3.14
N PHE A 119 -9.89 -9.94 3.74
CA PHE A 119 -9.66 -9.85 5.18
C PHE A 119 -10.06 -8.44 5.64
N ILE A 120 -11.20 -8.32 6.29
CA ILE A 120 -11.78 -7.02 6.70
C ILE A 120 -11.73 -6.92 8.22
N LYS A 121 -11.05 -5.92 8.75
CA LYS A 121 -10.87 -5.69 10.20
C LYS A 121 -10.30 -6.91 10.94
N ALA A 122 -9.48 -7.70 10.23
CA ALA A 122 -8.89 -8.90 10.80
C ALA A 122 -7.77 -8.56 11.80
N THR A 123 -7.72 -9.28 12.91
CA THR A 123 -6.56 -9.29 13.80
C THR A 123 -5.59 -10.35 13.28
N LEU A 124 -4.42 -9.92 12.77
CA LEU A 124 -3.44 -10.75 12.07
C LEU A 124 -2.11 -10.87 12.86
N GLU A 125 -2.09 -10.47 14.10
CA GLU A 125 -0.87 -10.47 14.90
C GLU A 125 -0.19 -11.85 14.90
N LYS A 126 1.09 -11.90 14.49
CA LYS A 126 1.89 -13.13 14.35
C LYS A 126 1.27 -14.18 13.41
N THR A 127 0.39 -13.75 12.52
CA THR A 127 -0.15 -14.60 11.45
C THR A 127 0.92 -14.85 10.41
N SER A 128 1.04 -16.09 9.91
CA SER A 128 1.95 -16.39 8.80
C SER A 128 1.16 -16.79 7.54
N PHE A 129 1.39 -16.04 6.47
CA PHE A 129 0.95 -16.34 5.11
C PHE A 129 2.10 -16.91 4.26
N ALA A 130 3.23 -17.27 4.86
CA ALA A 130 4.45 -17.62 4.13
C ALA A 130 4.20 -18.60 2.97
N GLY A 131 4.68 -18.22 1.77
CA GLY A 131 4.53 -18.99 0.54
C GLY A 131 3.12 -19.08 -0.04
N SER A 132 2.15 -18.33 0.49
CA SER A 132 0.75 -18.38 0.01
C SER A 132 0.55 -17.58 -1.29
N ASP A 133 -0.43 -18.00 -2.08
CA ASP A 133 -0.94 -17.22 -3.19
C ASP A 133 -2.03 -16.25 -2.71
N LEU A 134 -1.70 -14.97 -2.73
CA LEU A 134 -2.57 -13.87 -2.34
C LEU A 134 -2.94 -12.97 -3.55
N GLU A 135 -2.95 -13.52 -4.78
CA GLU A 135 -3.32 -12.74 -5.95
C GLU A 135 -4.69 -12.07 -5.79
N LYS A 136 -4.74 -10.75 -5.94
CA LYS A 136 -5.97 -9.94 -5.78
C LYS A 136 -6.62 -10.08 -4.38
N ALA A 137 -5.90 -10.55 -3.39
CA ALA A 137 -6.40 -10.53 -2.02
C ALA A 137 -6.49 -9.08 -1.51
N ALA A 138 -7.47 -8.83 -0.65
CA ALA A 138 -7.67 -7.52 -0.04
C ALA A 138 -7.59 -7.60 1.48
N PHE A 139 -6.78 -6.72 2.06
CA PHE A 139 -6.68 -6.51 3.49
C PHE A 139 -7.17 -5.09 3.79
N VAL A 140 -8.26 -4.97 4.52
CA VAL A 140 -8.91 -3.69 4.81
C VAL A 140 -8.98 -3.47 6.31
N GLU A 141 -8.37 -2.39 6.78
CA GLU A 141 -8.34 -1.99 8.21
C GLU A 141 -7.89 -3.13 9.15
N GLY A 142 -6.91 -3.94 8.71
CA GLY A 142 -6.36 -5.04 9.50
C GLY A 142 -5.38 -4.56 10.58
N ASN A 143 -5.32 -5.30 11.70
CA ASN A 143 -4.24 -5.18 12.66
C ASN A 143 -3.18 -6.24 12.35
N PHE A 144 -2.07 -5.82 11.72
CA PHE A 144 -1.08 -6.75 11.16
C PHE A 144 -0.05 -7.23 12.20
N GLY A 145 0.37 -6.36 13.14
CA GLY A 145 1.46 -6.69 14.07
C GLY A 145 2.69 -7.24 13.34
N GLU A 146 3.15 -8.43 13.75
CA GLU A 146 4.30 -9.13 13.16
C GLU A 146 3.85 -10.16 12.09
N THR A 147 2.95 -9.78 11.18
CA THR A 147 2.46 -10.68 10.12
C THR A 147 3.56 -11.04 9.14
N ASP A 148 3.68 -12.31 8.80
CA ASP A 148 4.67 -12.84 7.87
C ASP A 148 4.07 -13.10 6.48
N PHE A 149 4.47 -12.28 5.48
CA PHE A 149 4.15 -12.42 4.06
C PHE A 149 5.35 -12.94 3.23
N SER A 150 6.34 -13.56 3.88
CA SER A 150 7.55 -14.02 3.18
C SER A 150 7.21 -15.03 2.08
N GLY A 151 7.79 -14.82 0.89
CA GLY A 151 7.58 -15.69 -0.26
C GLY A 151 6.16 -15.68 -0.84
N CYS A 152 5.27 -14.80 -0.36
CA CYS A 152 3.91 -14.69 -0.90
C CYS A 152 3.88 -14.18 -2.34
N ARG A 153 2.89 -14.62 -3.09
CA ARG A 153 2.53 -14.04 -4.39
C ARG A 153 1.48 -12.94 -4.19
N LEU A 154 1.94 -11.68 -4.20
CA LEU A 154 1.14 -10.48 -3.91
C LEU A 154 0.83 -9.69 -5.20
N VAL A 155 0.29 -10.38 -6.20
CA VAL A 155 -0.06 -9.79 -7.51
C VAL A 155 -1.41 -9.09 -7.42
N LYS A 156 -1.44 -7.76 -7.66
CA LYS A 156 -2.64 -6.92 -7.55
C LYS A 156 -3.35 -7.02 -6.19
N SER A 157 -2.60 -7.36 -5.16
CA SER A 157 -3.12 -7.39 -3.79
C SER A 157 -3.25 -5.98 -3.24
N SER A 158 -4.21 -5.77 -2.37
CA SER A 158 -4.47 -4.45 -1.78
C SER A 158 -4.40 -4.48 -0.26
N PHE A 159 -3.76 -3.46 0.29
CA PHE A 159 -3.67 -3.17 1.72
C PHE A 159 -4.24 -1.76 1.92
N ILE A 160 -5.39 -1.66 2.55
CA ILE A 160 -6.12 -0.40 2.72
C ILE A 160 -6.25 -0.13 4.21
N GLY A 161 -5.55 0.89 4.69
CA GLY A 161 -5.41 1.16 6.11
C GLY A 161 -4.58 0.11 6.85
N GLY A 162 -4.26 0.38 8.09
CA GLY A 162 -3.48 -0.51 8.95
C GLY A 162 -1.98 -0.23 8.94
N ASP A 163 -1.32 -0.75 9.97
CA ASP A 163 0.12 -0.61 10.17
C ASP A 163 0.84 -1.89 9.77
N LEU A 164 1.61 -1.81 8.66
CA LEU A 164 2.41 -2.90 8.12
C LEU A 164 3.91 -2.77 8.50
N SER A 165 4.29 -1.79 9.29
CA SER A 165 5.71 -1.52 9.61
C SER A 165 6.42 -2.69 10.27
N GLY A 166 5.68 -3.57 10.97
CA GLY A 166 6.19 -4.82 11.57
C GLY A 166 6.12 -6.05 10.66
N CYS A 167 5.57 -5.94 9.44
CA CYS A 167 5.38 -7.09 8.56
C CYS A 167 6.67 -7.53 7.87
N LEU A 168 6.75 -8.82 7.58
CA LEU A 168 7.87 -9.41 6.84
C LEU A 168 7.45 -9.69 5.38
N PHE A 169 8.22 -9.14 4.41
CA PHE A 169 7.98 -9.33 2.97
C PHE A 169 9.16 -9.99 2.25
N SER A 170 10.04 -10.66 2.97
CA SER A 170 11.24 -11.28 2.39
C SER A 170 10.86 -12.29 1.29
N GLY A 171 11.39 -12.08 0.07
CA GLY A 171 11.09 -12.96 -1.06
C GLY A 171 9.66 -12.87 -1.59
N ALA A 172 8.84 -11.94 -1.12
CA ALA A 172 7.49 -11.72 -1.66
C ALA A 172 7.55 -11.21 -3.11
N ILE A 173 6.64 -11.69 -3.94
CA ILE A 173 6.53 -11.32 -5.35
C ILE A 173 5.39 -10.31 -5.51
N PHE A 174 5.77 -9.05 -5.72
CA PHE A 174 4.82 -7.98 -5.98
C PHE A 174 4.65 -7.73 -7.49
N SER A 175 3.42 -7.50 -7.90
CA SER A 175 3.10 -6.91 -9.21
C SER A 175 1.84 -6.06 -9.06
N ASN A 176 1.93 -4.77 -9.39
CA ASN A 176 0.86 -3.80 -9.22
C ASN A 176 0.24 -3.80 -7.80
N PRO A 177 1.04 -3.77 -6.72
CA PRO A 177 0.51 -3.77 -5.37
C PRO A 177 -0.18 -2.43 -5.08
N ILE A 178 -1.19 -2.48 -4.21
CA ILE A 178 -1.97 -1.31 -3.81
C ILE A 178 -1.84 -1.14 -2.30
N PHE A 179 -1.26 -0.01 -1.89
CA PHE A 179 -1.21 0.45 -0.50
C PHE A 179 -1.90 1.81 -0.44
N VAL A 180 -2.97 1.91 0.31
CA VAL A 180 -3.70 3.19 0.46
C VAL A 180 -3.94 3.46 1.93
N LYS A 181 -3.58 4.66 2.40
CA LYS A 181 -3.76 5.07 3.80
C LYS A 181 -3.14 4.10 4.81
N SER A 182 -2.05 3.44 4.43
CA SER A 182 -1.36 2.43 5.23
C SER A 182 -0.05 2.98 5.79
N VAL A 183 0.40 2.43 6.91
CA VAL A 183 1.70 2.72 7.49
C VAL A 183 2.70 1.63 7.07
N LEU A 184 3.76 2.05 6.36
CA LEU A 184 4.84 1.17 5.87
C LEU A 184 6.21 1.64 6.39
N ARG A 185 6.22 2.42 7.45
CA ARG A 185 7.40 3.09 8.00
C ARG A 185 8.57 2.14 8.16
N GLY A 186 9.75 2.57 7.68
CA GLY A 186 11.01 1.86 7.84
C GLY A 186 11.14 0.55 7.06
N LEU A 187 10.14 0.12 6.28
CA LEU A 187 10.24 -1.10 5.47
C LEU A 187 11.34 -1.00 4.42
N ASP A 188 11.96 -2.13 4.10
CA ASP A 188 13.02 -2.25 3.11
C ASP A 188 12.51 -2.89 1.81
N PHE A 189 12.42 -2.07 0.75
CA PHE A 189 12.08 -2.46 -0.62
C PHE A 189 13.31 -2.43 -1.54
N SER A 190 14.53 -2.41 -0.98
CA SER A 190 15.77 -2.31 -1.76
C SER A 190 15.90 -3.45 -2.76
N GLY A 191 16.25 -3.11 -4.01
CA GLY A 191 16.38 -4.05 -5.12
C GLY A 191 15.08 -4.67 -5.62
N MET A 192 13.94 -4.36 -5.03
CA MET A 192 12.65 -4.92 -5.46
C MET A 192 12.16 -4.28 -6.77
N ARG A 193 11.36 -5.05 -7.51
CA ARG A 193 10.63 -4.57 -8.69
C ARG A 193 9.15 -4.47 -8.35
N LEU A 194 8.64 -3.24 -8.31
CA LEU A 194 7.26 -2.92 -7.90
C LEU A 194 6.55 -2.06 -8.98
N PRO A 195 6.45 -2.53 -10.24
CA PRO A 195 5.86 -1.72 -11.29
C PRO A 195 4.43 -1.34 -10.94
N MET A 196 4.05 -0.09 -11.27
CA MET A 196 2.71 0.46 -11.05
C MET A 196 2.22 0.35 -9.59
N ILE A 197 3.14 0.38 -8.60
CA ILE A 197 2.76 0.44 -7.19
C ILE A 197 1.84 1.64 -6.95
N GLN A 198 0.75 1.43 -6.24
CA GLN A 198 -0.11 2.48 -5.74
C GLN A 198 0.11 2.60 -4.24
N ALA A 199 0.74 3.68 -3.81
CA ALA A 199 1.10 3.93 -2.41
C ALA A 199 0.74 5.37 -2.02
N SER A 200 -0.51 5.77 -2.32
CA SER A 200 -1.02 7.11 -2.04
C SER A 200 -1.54 7.26 -0.60
N GLU A 201 -1.35 8.44 -0.04
CA GLU A 201 -1.78 8.79 1.32
C GLU A 201 -1.21 7.84 2.39
N CYS A 202 0.00 7.29 2.16
CA CYS A 202 0.68 6.36 3.07
C CYS A 202 1.74 7.06 3.91
N ASP A 203 2.05 6.49 5.07
CA ASP A 203 3.27 6.81 5.82
C ASP A 203 4.37 5.83 5.39
N LEU A 204 5.28 6.33 4.58
CA LEU A 204 6.46 5.64 4.04
C LEU A 204 7.75 6.22 4.61
N SER A 205 7.67 6.94 5.73
CA SER A 205 8.83 7.61 6.33
C SER A 205 9.94 6.62 6.66
N GLY A 206 11.18 7.00 6.34
CA GLY A 206 12.37 6.19 6.57
C GLY A 206 12.43 4.87 5.80
N THR A 207 11.56 4.63 4.80
CA THR A 207 11.62 3.43 3.95
C THR A 207 12.86 3.42 3.07
N ARG A 208 13.28 2.21 2.66
CA ARG A 208 14.47 2.00 1.83
C ARG A 208 14.06 1.48 0.45
N TRP A 209 14.44 2.21 -0.60
CA TRP A 209 14.19 1.90 -2.01
C TRP A 209 15.49 1.84 -2.82
N VAL A 210 16.61 1.56 -2.15
CA VAL A 210 17.95 1.56 -2.77
C VAL A 210 17.96 0.56 -3.93
N LYS A 211 18.27 1.06 -5.16
CA LYS A 211 18.26 0.26 -6.39
C LYS A 211 16.92 -0.45 -6.69
N ALA A 212 15.82 0.00 -6.12
CA ALA A 212 14.50 -0.51 -6.46
C ALA A 212 14.00 0.05 -7.80
N SER A 213 13.06 -0.64 -8.44
CA SER A 213 12.40 -0.14 -9.66
C SER A 213 10.88 -0.16 -9.50
N PHE A 214 10.22 0.99 -9.77
CA PHE A 214 8.79 1.19 -9.55
C PHE A 214 8.14 2.10 -10.59
N SER A 215 8.48 1.91 -11.87
CA SER A 215 7.95 2.74 -12.98
C SER A 215 6.43 2.80 -12.97
N LEU A 216 5.89 3.99 -13.29
CA LEU A 216 4.46 4.32 -13.20
C LEU A 216 3.89 4.17 -11.78
N GLY A 217 4.73 4.19 -10.76
CA GLY A 217 4.31 4.19 -9.34
C GLY A 217 3.62 5.50 -8.96
N ASN A 218 2.73 5.43 -7.99
CA ASN A 218 2.05 6.59 -7.44
C ASN A 218 2.25 6.67 -5.92
N PHE A 219 2.95 7.71 -5.47
CA PHE A 219 3.22 8.03 -4.07
C PHE A 219 2.59 9.38 -3.67
N SER A 220 1.59 9.85 -4.42
CA SER A 220 0.98 11.15 -4.18
C SER A 220 0.42 11.27 -2.76
N ARG A 221 0.64 12.43 -2.13
CA ARG A 221 0.19 12.75 -0.76
C ARG A 221 0.73 11.83 0.34
N SER A 222 1.81 11.10 0.07
CA SER A 222 2.43 10.23 1.06
C SER A 222 3.57 10.93 1.79
N ASP A 223 3.82 10.50 3.02
CA ASP A 223 5.01 10.90 3.76
C ASP A 223 6.16 9.92 3.46
N LEU A 224 7.17 10.41 2.76
CA LEU A 224 8.40 9.70 2.42
C LEU A 224 9.61 10.33 3.11
N SER A 225 9.39 11.16 4.15
CA SER A 225 10.48 11.86 4.83
C SER A 225 11.58 10.91 5.28
N GLY A 226 12.83 11.29 4.98
CA GLY A 226 14.01 10.49 5.29
C GLY A 226 14.13 9.16 4.54
N ALA A 227 13.29 8.90 3.53
CA ALA A 227 13.39 7.69 2.71
C ALA A 227 14.66 7.68 1.86
N LEU A 228 15.17 6.48 1.54
CA LEU A 228 16.40 6.27 0.78
C LEU A 228 16.10 5.69 -0.61
N PHE A 229 16.38 6.48 -1.67
CA PHE A 229 16.16 6.10 -3.07
C PHE A 229 17.47 6.02 -3.87
N ASP A 230 18.63 5.87 -3.22
CA ASP A 230 19.92 5.89 -3.90
C ASP A 230 19.98 4.83 -5.01
N GLY A 231 20.27 5.29 -6.25
CA GLY A 231 20.31 4.44 -7.42
C GLY A 231 18.98 3.77 -7.80
N ALA A 232 17.85 4.21 -7.25
CA ALA A 232 16.53 3.72 -7.66
C ALA A 232 16.19 4.16 -9.08
N GLU A 233 15.40 3.36 -9.79
CA GLU A 233 15.00 3.62 -11.17
C GLU A 233 13.50 3.61 -11.31
N SER A 234 12.91 4.71 -11.80
CA SER A 234 11.46 4.81 -12.00
C SER A 234 11.12 5.88 -13.03
N GLU A 235 10.59 5.47 -14.16
CA GLU A 235 10.07 6.40 -15.17
C GLU A 235 8.62 6.78 -14.83
N LYS A 236 8.27 8.08 -14.97
CA LYS A 236 6.90 8.60 -14.82
C LYS A 236 6.26 8.29 -13.45
N VAL A 237 7.06 8.26 -12.40
CA VAL A 237 6.52 8.11 -11.04
C VAL A 237 5.86 9.41 -10.57
N LEU A 238 4.82 9.29 -9.76
CA LEU A 238 4.10 10.43 -9.20
C LEU A 238 4.41 10.60 -7.72
N PHE A 239 4.97 11.76 -7.36
CA PHE A 239 5.19 12.21 -5.99
C PHE A 239 4.37 13.47 -5.65
N VAL A 240 3.32 13.74 -6.43
CA VAL A 240 2.51 14.98 -6.28
C VAL A 240 2.04 15.18 -4.84
N GLU A 241 2.30 16.37 -4.27
CA GLU A 241 1.94 16.71 -2.89
C GLU A 241 2.56 15.79 -1.82
N ALA A 242 3.60 15.01 -2.15
CA ALA A 242 4.27 14.15 -1.17
C ALA A 242 5.25 14.94 -0.30
N ASN A 243 5.48 14.45 0.92
CA ASN A 243 6.56 14.91 1.79
C ASN A 243 7.84 14.10 1.48
N LEU A 244 8.83 14.76 0.89
CA LEU A 244 10.16 14.22 0.54
C LEU A 244 11.26 14.88 1.37
N GLY A 245 10.95 15.46 2.53
CA GLY A 245 11.90 16.16 3.37
C GLY A 245 13.08 15.25 3.77
N GLY A 246 14.30 15.70 3.47
CA GLY A 246 15.52 14.99 3.82
C GLY A 246 15.72 13.60 3.19
N ILE A 247 15.06 13.29 2.07
CA ILE A 247 15.32 12.04 1.34
C ILE A 247 16.75 12.02 0.78
N SER A 248 17.28 10.81 0.58
CA SER A 248 18.44 10.59 -0.28
C SER A 248 18.00 9.91 -1.58
N ALA A 249 18.26 10.55 -2.73
CA ALA A 249 17.96 10.04 -4.06
C ALA A 249 19.21 10.17 -4.98
N ARG A 250 20.39 9.92 -4.42
CA ARG A 250 21.67 10.08 -5.11
C ARG A 250 21.79 9.09 -6.26
N GLY A 251 22.18 9.59 -7.44
CA GLY A 251 22.31 8.76 -8.64
C GLY A 251 21.05 8.02 -9.05
N SER A 252 19.88 8.42 -8.55
CA SER A 252 18.59 7.86 -8.96
C SER A 252 18.24 8.28 -10.39
N ARG A 253 17.36 7.51 -11.04
CA ARG A 253 16.87 7.80 -12.38
C ARG A 253 15.34 7.91 -12.35
N PHE A 254 14.84 9.15 -12.34
CA PHE A 254 13.40 9.47 -12.30
C PHE A 254 12.99 10.39 -13.47
N PRO A 255 13.29 10.02 -14.73
CA PRO A 255 12.88 10.84 -15.86
C PRO A 255 11.35 10.93 -15.94
N MET A 256 10.86 12.13 -16.26
CA MET A 256 9.42 12.43 -16.34
C MET A 256 8.65 12.18 -15.02
N ALA A 257 9.34 12.04 -13.88
CA ALA A 257 8.66 11.93 -12.60
C ALA A 257 8.02 13.25 -12.20
N SER A 258 6.83 13.21 -11.62
CA SER A 258 6.15 14.43 -11.17
C SER A 258 6.46 14.72 -9.70
N PHE A 259 7.06 15.87 -9.43
CA PHE A 259 7.36 16.41 -8.11
C PHE A 259 6.57 17.70 -7.83
N GLN A 260 5.41 17.87 -8.47
CA GLN A 260 4.59 19.05 -8.27
C GLN A 260 4.11 19.15 -6.81
N LYS A 261 4.27 20.35 -6.22
CA LYS A 261 3.84 20.67 -4.85
C LYS A 261 4.46 19.78 -3.76
N VAL A 262 5.59 19.15 -4.02
CA VAL A 262 6.28 18.34 -2.98
C VAL A 262 6.88 19.24 -1.90
N LEU A 263 6.95 18.70 -0.69
CA LEU A 263 7.75 19.23 0.40
C LEU A 263 9.09 18.48 0.42
N ALA A 264 10.15 19.03 -0.18
CA ALA A 264 11.45 18.37 -0.38
C ALA A 264 12.62 19.19 0.16
N ALA A 265 12.37 19.91 1.26
CA ALA A 265 13.44 20.69 1.89
C ALA A 265 14.59 19.77 2.34
N GLY A 266 15.82 20.15 1.97
CA GLY A 266 17.03 19.39 2.27
C GLY A 266 17.15 18.02 1.59
N ALA A 267 16.33 17.71 0.58
CA ALA A 267 16.45 16.49 -0.21
C ALA A 267 17.76 16.43 -1.01
N ASP A 268 18.38 15.26 -1.09
CA ASP A 268 19.63 15.05 -1.84
C ASP A 268 19.38 14.31 -3.16
N PHE A 269 19.44 15.04 -4.27
CA PHE A 269 19.33 14.56 -5.65
C PHE A 269 20.69 14.61 -6.38
N THR A 270 21.81 14.52 -5.64
CA THR A 270 23.15 14.53 -6.24
C THR A 270 23.26 13.47 -7.34
N ASP A 271 23.75 13.88 -8.53
CA ASP A 271 23.94 13.04 -9.71
C ASP A 271 22.67 12.32 -10.21
N ALA A 272 21.48 12.76 -9.82
CA ALA A 272 20.21 12.16 -10.25
C ALA A 272 19.84 12.55 -11.69
N ASP A 273 19.21 11.63 -12.43
CA ASP A 273 18.57 11.90 -13.71
C ASP A 273 17.09 12.21 -13.52
N LEU A 274 16.75 13.50 -13.60
CA LEU A 274 15.41 14.05 -13.38
C LEU A 274 14.89 14.75 -14.66
N ALA A 275 15.42 14.41 -15.82
CA ALA A 275 15.04 15.10 -17.06
C ALA A 275 13.51 15.09 -17.26
N TYR A 276 12.97 16.24 -17.69
CA TYR A 276 11.56 16.48 -17.90
C TYR A 276 10.65 16.40 -16.63
N ALA A 277 11.24 16.43 -15.45
CA ALA A 277 10.46 16.39 -14.20
C ALA A 277 9.86 17.76 -13.86
N PRO A 278 8.54 17.90 -13.69
CA PRO A 278 7.93 19.08 -13.12
C PRO A 278 8.12 19.14 -11.59
N PHE A 279 8.66 20.27 -11.12
CA PHE A 279 8.80 20.67 -9.71
C PHE A 279 7.98 21.93 -9.40
N SER A 280 6.96 22.22 -10.19
CA SER A 280 6.17 23.44 -10.00
C SER A 280 5.53 23.48 -8.61
N GLU A 281 5.59 24.69 -7.98
CA GLU A 281 5.09 24.94 -6.63
C GLU A 281 5.76 24.09 -5.52
N ALA A 282 6.90 23.43 -5.79
CA ALA A 282 7.61 22.60 -4.82
C ALA A 282 8.39 23.45 -3.80
N ASP A 283 8.48 22.98 -2.55
CA ASP A 283 9.43 23.52 -1.58
C ASP A 283 10.74 22.68 -1.63
N LEU A 284 11.75 23.24 -2.26
CA LEU A 284 13.09 22.67 -2.47
C LEU A 284 14.14 23.43 -1.69
N THR A 285 13.75 24.11 -0.61
CA THR A 285 14.65 24.89 0.21
C THR A 285 15.84 24.06 0.68
N GLY A 286 17.06 24.46 0.30
CA GLY A 286 18.28 23.76 0.65
C GLY A 286 18.46 22.38 0.01
N ALA A 287 17.66 22.02 -0.98
CA ALA A 287 17.82 20.75 -1.72
C ALA A 287 19.12 20.74 -2.53
N ASN A 288 19.73 19.57 -2.69
CA ASN A 288 21.00 19.39 -3.39
C ASN A 288 20.78 18.70 -4.74
N PHE A 289 21.00 19.43 -5.83
CA PHE A 289 20.96 18.96 -7.22
C PHE A 289 22.36 18.97 -7.88
N THR A 290 23.43 18.87 -7.08
CA THR A 290 24.79 18.88 -7.60
C THR A 290 24.97 17.75 -8.61
N GLY A 291 25.47 18.08 -9.84
CA GLY A 291 25.67 17.13 -10.92
C GLY A 291 24.40 16.56 -11.57
N ALA A 292 23.21 16.92 -11.11
CA ALA A 292 21.96 16.35 -11.60
C ALA A 292 21.64 16.75 -13.05
N ASN A 293 20.98 15.84 -13.78
CA ASN A 293 20.38 16.13 -15.08
C ASN A 293 18.96 16.68 -14.87
N LEU A 294 18.79 17.97 -15.10
CA LEU A 294 17.55 18.74 -14.91
C LEU A 294 17.07 19.37 -16.23
N VAL A 295 17.47 18.79 -17.35
CA VAL A 295 17.11 19.29 -18.68
C VAL A 295 15.58 19.22 -18.86
N PHE A 296 14.98 20.33 -19.28
CA PHE A 296 13.52 20.51 -19.42
C PHE A 296 12.71 20.40 -18.12
N CYS A 297 13.32 20.46 -16.94
CA CYS A 297 12.57 20.54 -15.69
C CYS A 297 11.76 21.84 -15.60
N ASP A 298 10.66 21.80 -14.87
CA ASP A 298 9.83 23.00 -14.59
C ASP A 298 9.84 23.30 -13.08
N PHE A 299 10.58 24.37 -12.71
CA PHE A 299 10.63 24.90 -11.34
C PHE A 299 9.72 26.14 -11.16
N SER A 300 8.72 26.31 -12.03
CA SER A 300 7.81 27.47 -11.92
C SER A 300 7.17 27.52 -10.54
N HIS A 301 7.25 28.72 -9.89
CA HIS A 301 6.75 28.98 -8.53
C HIS A 301 7.39 28.12 -7.42
N ALA A 302 8.48 27.41 -7.69
CA ALA A 302 9.19 26.62 -6.69
C ALA A 302 10.00 27.52 -5.73
N ARG A 303 10.17 27.07 -4.50
CA ARG A 303 11.08 27.66 -3.53
C ARG A 303 12.42 26.96 -3.58
N LEU A 304 13.43 27.66 -4.06
CA LEU A 304 14.80 27.15 -4.28
C LEU A 304 15.83 27.84 -3.37
N ASP A 305 15.36 28.52 -2.31
CA ASP A 305 16.27 29.24 -1.43
C ASP A 305 17.35 28.32 -0.88
N ARG A 306 18.62 28.69 -1.04
CA ARG A 306 19.81 27.92 -0.64
C ARG A 306 19.95 26.54 -1.31
N ALA A 307 19.22 26.25 -2.38
CA ALA A 307 19.40 25.02 -3.14
C ALA A 307 20.76 25.01 -3.88
N LEU A 308 21.32 23.82 -4.04
CA LEU A 308 22.61 23.61 -4.68
C LEU A 308 22.43 22.99 -6.07
N PHE A 309 22.83 23.73 -7.12
CA PHE A 309 22.79 23.30 -8.53
C PHE A 309 24.19 23.19 -9.15
N ARG A 310 25.23 22.98 -8.34
CA ARG A 310 26.61 22.94 -8.83
C ARG A 310 26.80 21.88 -9.90
N GLY A 311 27.32 22.27 -11.07
CA GLY A 311 27.59 21.34 -12.17
C GLY A 311 26.34 20.67 -12.79
N SER A 312 25.13 21.06 -12.42
CA SER A 312 23.92 20.47 -12.97
C SER A 312 23.64 20.90 -14.41
N ALA A 313 22.97 20.03 -15.17
CA ALA A 313 22.50 20.32 -16.52
C ALA A 313 21.08 20.91 -16.48
N LEU A 314 20.94 22.21 -16.79
CA LEU A 314 19.68 22.98 -16.70
C LEU A 314 19.16 23.43 -18.08
N GLY A 315 19.60 22.81 -19.16
CA GLY A 315 19.19 23.21 -20.49
C GLY A 315 17.66 23.21 -20.64
N ARG A 316 17.10 24.39 -20.99
CA ARG A 316 15.64 24.61 -21.14
C ARG A 316 14.79 24.37 -19.87
N ALA A 317 15.39 24.24 -18.70
CA ALA A 317 14.63 24.25 -17.44
C ALA A 317 13.96 25.61 -17.26
N SER A 318 12.77 25.65 -16.69
CA SER A 318 12.01 26.86 -16.39
C SER A 318 12.17 27.24 -14.92
N PHE A 319 12.45 28.53 -14.66
CA PHE A 319 12.51 29.12 -13.32
C PHE A 319 11.45 30.23 -13.17
N HIS A 320 10.35 30.14 -13.92
CA HIS A 320 9.30 31.15 -13.90
C HIS A 320 8.78 31.39 -12.49
N GLN A 321 8.90 32.62 -11.97
CA GLN A 321 8.51 33.03 -10.62
C GLN A 321 9.07 32.15 -9.46
N ALA A 322 10.17 31.45 -9.68
CA ALA A 322 10.86 30.72 -8.61
C ALA A 322 11.60 31.68 -7.67
N THR A 323 11.69 31.33 -6.36
CA THR A 323 12.58 32.02 -5.42
C THR A 323 13.94 31.34 -5.39
N GLU A 324 15.03 32.09 -5.53
CA GLU A 324 16.40 31.55 -5.65
C GLU A 324 17.35 32.16 -4.60
N GLY A 325 16.83 32.62 -3.45
CA GLY A 325 17.62 33.30 -2.43
C GLY A 325 18.80 32.47 -1.91
N GLY A 326 20.03 32.84 -2.28
CA GLY A 326 21.25 32.12 -1.89
C GLY A 326 21.44 30.77 -2.57
N ALA A 327 20.74 30.48 -3.66
CA ALA A 327 20.97 29.27 -4.46
C ALA A 327 22.34 29.32 -5.17
N ASP A 328 23.00 28.16 -5.29
CA ASP A 328 24.35 28.05 -5.88
C ASP A 328 24.31 27.30 -7.22
N PHE A 329 24.51 28.04 -8.30
CA PHE A 329 24.56 27.51 -9.68
C PHE A 329 25.96 27.32 -10.23
N GLY A 330 27.00 27.30 -9.39
CA GLY A 330 28.40 27.22 -9.81
C GLY A 330 28.68 26.05 -10.77
N GLY A 331 29.19 26.32 -11.96
CA GLY A 331 29.51 25.31 -12.98
C GLY A 331 28.32 24.64 -13.66
N SER A 332 27.07 25.06 -13.34
CA SER A 332 25.86 24.56 -14.01
C SER A 332 25.66 25.23 -15.39
N THR A 333 24.70 24.66 -16.16
CA THR A 333 24.25 25.27 -17.42
C THR A 333 23.05 26.22 -17.22
N ARG A 334 22.99 26.99 -16.11
CA ARG A 334 21.94 27.94 -15.76
C ARG A 334 21.64 28.96 -16.88
N SER A 335 22.69 29.37 -17.62
CA SER A 335 22.51 30.29 -18.75
C SER A 335 21.68 29.75 -19.92
N LEU A 336 21.43 28.46 -19.98
CA LEU A 336 20.57 27.80 -20.99
C LEU A 336 19.14 27.58 -20.47
N ALA A 337 18.83 27.95 -19.23
CA ALA A 337 17.51 27.87 -18.65
C ALA A 337 16.65 29.08 -19.04
N ARG A 338 15.37 29.00 -18.77
CA ARG A 338 14.37 30.06 -19.00
C ARG A 338 14.10 30.79 -17.70
N GLU A 339 14.14 32.10 -17.78
CA GLU A 339 13.79 33.00 -16.67
C GLU A 339 12.27 33.21 -16.57
N THR A 340 11.85 34.07 -15.64
CA THR A 340 10.46 34.52 -15.52
C THR A 340 9.98 35.14 -16.85
N ASP A 341 8.91 34.59 -17.37
CA ASP A 341 8.18 35.14 -18.52
C ASP A 341 7.30 36.30 -18.02
N PRO A 342 7.57 37.57 -18.43
CA PRO A 342 6.84 38.71 -17.92
C PRO A 342 5.35 38.72 -18.31
N GLU A 343 5.03 38.27 -19.54
CA GLU A 343 3.65 38.26 -20.03
C GLU A 343 2.81 37.22 -19.27
N ARG A 344 3.40 36.04 -19.03
CA ARG A 344 2.77 35.00 -18.22
C ARG A 344 2.60 35.46 -16.76
N ALA A 345 3.61 36.13 -16.18
CA ALA A 345 3.54 36.62 -14.81
C ALA A 345 2.46 37.67 -14.64
N GLU A 346 2.29 38.57 -15.63
CA GLU A 346 1.20 39.56 -15.65
C GLU A 346 -0.17 38.88 -15.74
N ALA A 347 -0.32 37.89 -16.64
CA ALA A 347 -1.56 37.15 -16.78
C ALA A 347 -1.94 36.36 -15.51
N GLU A 348 -0.97 35.73 -14.83
CA GLU A 348 -1.17 35.00 -13.58
C GLU A 348 -1.53 35.93 -12.40
N SER A 349 -1.12 37.23 -12.43
CA SER A 349 -1.46 38.20 -11.43
C SER A 349 -2.86 38.82 -11.63
N PHE A 350 -3.50 38.57 -12.78
CA PHE A 350 -4.79 39.13 -13.11
C PHE A 350 -5.91 38.56 -12.23
N ILE A 351 -6.49 39.41 -11.39
CA ILE A 351 -7.68 39.09 -10.60
C ILE A 351 -8.89 39.61 -11.36
N PRO A 352 -9.78 38.76 -11.90
CA PRO A 352 -11.02 39.21 -12.53
C PRO A 352 -11.82 40.06 -11.55
N ARG A 353 -12.18 41.29 -11.91
CA ARG A 353 -13.17 42.07 -11.15
C ARG A 353 -14.51 41.34 -11.30
N ILE A 354 -14.99 40.72 -10.23
CA ILE A 354 -16.39 40.32 -10.15
C ILE A 354 -17.19 41.62 -10.10
N PHE A 355 -17.92 41.93 -11.16
CA PHE A 355 -18.90 42.99 -11.12
C PHE A 355 -20.01 42.52 -10.18
N ASP A 356 -20.10 43.11 -8.98
CA ASP A 356 -21.29 43.01 -8.15
C ASP A 356 -22.47 43.58 -8.92
N THR A 357 -23.28 42.71 -9.47
CA THR A 357 -24.57 43.08 -10.03
C THR A 357 -25.59 43.22 -8.89
N GLU A 358 -25.31 44.11 -7.94
CA GLU A 358 -26.33 44.64 -7.04
C GLU A 358 -26.88 45.97 -7.60
N GLU A 359 -27.64 45.91 -8.67
CA GLU A 359 -28.72 46.88 -8.95
C GLU A 359 -30.01 46.10 -9.13
N GLY A 360 -30.69 45.87 -8.00
CA GLY A 360 -32.07 45.42 -8.02
C GLY A 360 -32.97 46.49 -8.68
N PRO A 361 -34.06 46.10 -9.37
CA PRO A 361 -34.93 47.01 -10.06
C PRO A 361 -35.64 47.93 -9.04
N HIS A 362 -35.40 49.25 -9.16
CA HIS A 362 -36.25 50.23 -8.52
C HIS A 362 -37.68 50.07 -9.04
N ALA A 363 -38.59 49.70 -8.15
CA ALA A 363 -40.01 49.72 -8.40
C ALA A 363 -40.47 51.20 -8.55
N VAL A 364 -41.19 51.50 -9.61
CA VAL A 364 -42.08 52.65 -9.74
C VAL A 364 -43.51 52.14 -9.62
#